data_5b7d6db92e1c5497268fecef802449db
#
_entry.id   5b7d6db92e1c5497268fecef802449db
#
_cell.length_a   1.000
_cell.length_b   1.000
_cell.length_c   1.000
_cell.angle_alpha   90.00
_cell.angle_beta   90.00
_cell.angle_gamma   90.00
#
_symmetry.space_group_name_H-M   'P 1'
#
loop_
_entity.id
_entity.type
_entity.pdbx_description
1 polymer ?
#
loop_
_entity_poly.entity_id
_entity_poly.type
_entity_poly.pdbx_seq_one_letter_code
_entity_poly.pdbx_strand_id
1 'polypeptide(L)'
;MANTNAKDEFLRHIANREVLCAQIQKGDNYHDKPTILNLTTGWTKEDWDQFLSDLDFEYDSGYGGQELFGTIWYVDGTWSDRGEYDGSEWYEYHICPQIPKELDRLDKVRDKKLNQIL
;
A
#
# COMPACT_ATOMS: atom_id res chain seq x y z
N MET A 1 12.91 1.21 22.24
CA MET A 1 11.59 1.30 21.62
C MET A 1 11.59 2.43 20.61
N ALA A 2 11.06 2.18 19.46
CA ALA A 2 11.06 3.14 18.35
C ALA A 2 9.65 3.65 18.12
N ASN A 3 9.38 4.89 18.57
CA ASN A 3 8.13 5.54 18.27
C ASN A 3 8.21 6.17 16.88
N THR A 4 7.26 5.85 16.06
CA THR A 4 7.17 6.34 14.69
C THR A 4 5.83 7.04 14.50
N ASN A 5 5.86 8.22 13.89
CA ASN A 5 4.62 8.88 13.49
C ASN A 5 4.15 8.28 12.17
N ALA A 6 2.94 7.73 12.16
CA ALA A 6 2.43 6.99 11.01
C ALA A 6 2.25 7.89 9.78
N LYS A 7 1.84 9.14 9.97
CA LYS A 7 1.68 10.10 8.88
C LYS A 7 3.04 10.43 8.25
N ASP A 8 4.04 10.72 9.08
CA ASP A 8 5.37 11.06 8.59
C ASP A 8 6.02 9.88 7.87
N GLU A 9 5.83 8.67 8.38
CA GLU A 9 6.32 7.46 7.73
C GLU A 9 5.68 7.27 6.37
N PHE A 10 4.37 7.42 6.29
CA PHE A 10 3.61 7.31 5.04
C PHE A 10 4.12 8.33 4.01
N LEU A 11 4.24 9.59 4.42
CA LEU A 11 4.68 10.66 3.51
C LEU A 11 6.11 10.44 3.03
N ARG A 12 7.00 10.01 3.90
CA ARG A 12 8.38 9.71 3.52
C ARG A 12 8.45 8.55 2.54
N HIS A 13 7.65 7.53 2.78
CA HIS A 13 7.67 6.33 1.93
C HIS A 13 7.13 6.61 0.54
N ILE A 14 6.00 7.30 0.43
CA ILE A 14 5.43 7.59 -0.88
C ILE A 14 6.30 8.56 -1.67
N ALA A 15 7.00 9.48 -0.96
CA ALA A 15 7.88 10.48 -1.56
C ALA A 15 7.14 11.26 -2.66
N ASN A 16 7.57 11.14 -3.91
CA ASN A 16 6.92 11.82 -5.04
C ASN A 16 6.07 10.87 -5.89
N ARG A 17 5.74 9.67 -5.37
CA ARG A 17 4.85 8.76 -6.08
C ARG A 17 3.40 9.24 -5.97
N GLU A 18 2.66 9.10 -7.06
CA GLU A 18 1.26 9.50 -7.07
C GLU A 18 0.39 8.37 -6.53
N VAL A 19 -0.31 8.63 -5.42
CA VAL A 19 -1.17 7.65 -4.77
C VAL A 19 -2.51 7.58 -5.49
N LEU A 20 -2.90 6.38 -5.89
CA LEU A 20 -4.22 6.13 -6.47
C LEU A 20 -5.26 5.93 -5.36
N CYS A 21 -4.94 5.09 -4.39
CA CYS A 21 -5.78 4.82 -3.23
C CYS A 21 -4.95 4.12 -2.17
N ALA A 22 -5.47 4.04 -0.95
CA ALA A 22 -4.75 3.39 0.14
C ALA A 22 -5.73 2.92 1.21
N GLN A 23 -5.35 1.85 1.90
CA GLN A 23 -6.05 1.40 3.09
C GLN A 23 -5.01 1.08 4.14
N ILE A 24 -5.09 1.75 5.27
CA ILE A 24 -4.19 1.55 6.40
C ILE A 24 -5.03 1.13 7.61
N GLN A 25 -4.61 0.06 8.27
CA GLN A 25 -5.30 -0.45 9.44
C GLN A 25 -4.39 -0.35 10.65
N LYS A 26 -4.89 0.23 11.72
CA LYS A 26 -4.21 0.26 13.01
C LYS A 26 -4.86 -0.78 13.91
N GLY A 27 -4.04 -1.69 14.45
CA GLY A 27 -4.50 -2.77 15.31
C GLY A 27 -4.91 -4.00 14.54
N ASP A 28 -4.93 -5.13 15.23
CA ASP A 28 -5.33 -6.40 14.65
C ASP A 28 -6.75 -6.77 15.13
N ASN A 29 -7.32 -7.80 14.50
CA ASN A 29 -8.66 -8.27 14.85
C ASN A 29 -8.67 -9.11 16.13
N TYR A 30 -7.51 -9.34 16.71
CA TYR A 30 -7.37 -10.27 17.84
C TYR A 30 -7.61 -9.63 19.18
N HIS A 31 -7.10 -8.41 19.40
CA HIS A 31 -7.15 -7.75 20.70
C HIS A 31 -8.27 -6.71 20.78
N ASP A 32 -8.38 -5.87 19.78
CA ASP A 32 -9.34 -4.79 19.76
C ASP A 32 -9.90 -4.62 18.35
N LYS A 33 -11.04 -3.93 18.27
CA LYS A 33 -11.60 -3.59 16.98
C LYS A 33 -10.62 -2.68 16.24
N PRO A 34 -10.13 -3.07 15.07
CA PRO A 34 -9.14 -2.28 14.36
C PRO A 34 -9.73 -0.98 13.82
N THR A 35 -8.90 0.05 13.72
CA THR A 35 -9.25 1.29 13.04
C THR A 35 -8.77 1.18 11.60
N ILE A 36 -9.69 1.37 10.65
CA ILE A 36 -9.37 1.28 9.23
C ILE A 36 -9.50 2.66 8.60
N LEU A 37 -8.42 3.12 7.98
CA LEU A 37 -8.38 4.39 7.27
C LEU A 37 -8.36 4.12 5.78
N ASN A 38 -9.31 4.68 5.06
CA ASN A 38 -9.47 4.48 3.62
C ASN A 38 -9.27 5.78 2.87
N LEU A 39 -8.45 5.72 1.83
CA LEU A 39 -8.35 6.77 0.83
C LEU A 39 -8.78 6.16 -0.50
N THR A 40 -10.00 6.48 -0.93
CA THR A 40 -10.60 5.85 -2.11
C THR A 40 -10.08 6.45 -3.40
N THR A 41 -10.20 5.72 -4.51
CA THR A 41 -9.89 6.29 -5.82
C THR A 41 -10.75 7.52 -6.07
N GLY A 42 -10.20 8.49 -6.78
CA GLY A 42 -10.91 9.75 -7.01
C GLY A 42 -10.92 10.70 -5.82
N TRP A 43 -10.02 10.48 -4.86
CA TRP A 43 -9.97 11.31 -3.66
C TRP A 43 -9.76 12.79 -4.02
N THR A 44 -10.38 13.67 -3.21
CA THR A 44 -10.19 15.11 -3.30
C THR A 44 -9.09 15.55 -2.35
N LYS A 45 -8.71 16.84 -2.43
CA LYS A 45 -7.74 17.38 -1.48
C LYS A 45 -8.26 17.29 -0.05
N GLU A 46 -9.55 17.49 0.17
CA GLU A 46 -10.15 17.35 1.50
C GLU A 46 -10.04 15.91 1.99
N ASP A 47 -10.28 14.94 1.13
CA ASP A 47 -10.12 13.52 1.47
C ASP A 47 -8.69 13.20 1.86
N TRP A 48 -7.74 13.74 1.11
CA TRP A 48 -6.31 13.56 1.39
C TRP A 48 -5.94 14.16 2.74
N ASP A 49 -6.36 15.40 2.97
CA ASP A 49 -6.06 16.09 4.23
C ASP A 49 -6.67 15.35 5.42
N GLN A 50 -7.89 14.83 5.27
CA GLN A 50 -8.55 14.07 6.32
C GLN A 50 -7.82 12.74 6.57
N PHE A 51 -7.42 12.05 5.51
CA PHE A 51 -6.67 10.80 5.63
C PHE A 51 -5.36 11.03 6.38
N LEU A 52 -4.64 12.07 6.04
CA LEU A 52 -3.38 12.40 6.73
C LEU A 52 -3.62 12.79 8.18
N SER A 53 -4.70 13.53 8.45
CA SER A 53 -5.06 13.90 9.82
C SER A 53 -5.37 12.66 10.66
N ASP A 54 -6.11 11.72 10.10
CA ASP A 54 -6.45 10.46 10.78
C ASP A 54 -5.22 9.57 10.97
N LEU A 55 -4.22 9.71 10.11
CA LEU A 55 -2.97 8.95 10.16
C LEU A 55 -1.94 9.58 11.10
N ASP A 56 -2.24 10.76 11.63
CA ASP A 56 -1.30 11.51 12.48
C ASP A 56 -1.33 10.99 13.91
N PHE A 57 -0.69 9.83 14.12
CA PHE A 57 -0.54 9.23 15.44
C PHE A 57 0.81 8.53 15.52
N GLU A 58 1.26 8.29 16.74
CA GLU A 58 2.50 7.56 16.96
C GLU A 58 2.21 6.12 17.33
N TYR A 59 3.10 5.23 16.92
CA TYR A 59 3.03 3.82 17.24
C TYR A 59 4.46 3.28 17.45
N ASP A 60 4.57 2.13 18.10
CA ASP A 60 5.86 1.48 18.35
C ASP A 60 6.18 0.56 17.17
N SER A 61 7.14 0.98 16.35
CA SER A 61 7.53 0.24 15.13
C SER A 61 8.69 -0.72 15.35
N GLY A 62 9.13 -0.90 16.58
CA GLY A 62 10.34 -1.68 16.85
C GLY A 62 10.21 -2.73 17.95
N TYR A 63 9.02 -2.92 18.50
CA TYR A 63 8.84 -3.85 19.61
C TYR A 63 7.41 -4.38 19.66
N GLY A 64 7.29 -5.66 19.97
CA GLY A 64 5.97 -6.29 20.11
C GLY A 64 5.45 -6.80 18.77
N GLY A 65 4.14 -6.90 18.68
CA GLY A 65 3.49 -7.33 17.44
C GLY A 65 3.35 -6.19 16.43
N GLN A 66 3.01 -6.55 15.22
CA GLN A 66 2.78 -5.55 14.18
C GLN A 66 1.55 -4.71 14.52
N GLU A 67 1.68 -3.40 14.46
CA GLU A 67 0.59 -2.49 14.79
C GLU A 67 -0.09 -1.88 13.57
N LEU A 68 0.65 -1.71 12.47
CA LEU A 68 0.08 -1.16 11.23
C LEU A 68 0.07 -2.21 10.12
N PHE A 69 -1.04 -2.25 9.40
CA PHE A 69 -1.25 -3.09 8.24
C PHE A 69 -1.76 -2.21 7.11
N GLY A 70 -1.61 -2.63 5.87
CA GLY A 70 -2.23 -1.88 4.80
C GLY A 70 -1.50 -1.98 3.49
N THR A 71 -2.11 -1.35 2.51
CA THR A 71 -1.60 -1.32 1.14
C THR A 71 -1.82 0.06 0.57
N ILE A 72 -0.84 0.53 -0.20
CA ILE A 72 -0.90 1.78 -0.96
C ILE A 72 -0.79 1.42 -2.42
N TRP A 73 -1.76 1.84 -3.23
CA TRP A 73 -1.71 1.65 -4.68
C TRP A 73 -1.34 2.97 -5.34
N TYR A 74 -0.43 2.91 -6.30
CA TYR A 74 0.03 4.09 -7.03
C TYR A 74 -0.57 4.12 -8.43
N VAL A 75 -0.62 5.32 -9.00
CA VAL A 75 -1.24 5.56 -10.31
C VAL A 75 -0.55 4.75 -11.42
N ASP A 76 0.75 4.51 -11.28
CA ASP A 76 1.54 3.78 -12.29
C ASP A 76 1.40 2.25 -12.21
N GLY A 77 0.54 1.74 -11.33
CA GLY A 77 0.32 0.29 -11.20
C GLY A 77 1.23 -0.40 -10.19
N THR A 78 2.13 0.35 -9.57
CA THR A 78 2.95 -0.19 -8.47
C THR A 78 2.20 -0.07 -7.16
N TRP A 79 2.70 -0.69 -6.12
CA TRP A 79 2.04 -0.66 -4.81
C TRP A 79 3.06 -0.78 -3.70
N SER A 80 2.62 -0.49 -2.48
CA SER A 80 3.39 -0.76 -1.27
C SER A 80 2.51 -1.49 -0.26
N ASP A 81 3.11 -2.34 0.53
CA ASP A 81 2.44 -2.93 1.69
C ASP A 81 3.35 -2.85 2.89
N ARG A 82 2.98 -3.53 3.97
CA ARG A 82 3.74 -3.49 5.22
C ARG A 82 4.55 -4.75 5.39
N GLY A 83 5.81 -4.61 5.80
CA GLY A 83 6.66 -5.71 6.20
C GLY A 83 6.86 -5.69 7.71
N GLU A 84 7.16 -6.85 8.29
CA GLU A 84 7.40 -6.99 9.73
C GLU A 84 8.42 -8.09 9.96
N TYR A 85 9.31 -7.86 10.93
CA TYR A 85 10.25 -8.87 11.39
C TYR A 85 10.62 -8.57 12.83
N ASP A 86 10.30 -9.52 13.72
CA ASP A 86 10.70 -9.47 15.13
C ASP A 86 10.30 -8.16 15.81
N GLY A 87 9.07 -7.70 15.54
CA GLY A 87 8.53 -6.48 16.11
C GLY A 87 8.84 -5.21 15.35
N SER A 88 9.80 -5.23 14.45
CA SER A 88 10.08 -4.09 13.56
C SER A 88 9.13 -4.13 12.38
N GLU A 89 8.64 -2.95 11.96
CA GLU A 89 7.73 -2.89 10.84
C GLU A 89 8.04 -1.68 9.98
N TRP A 90 7.70 -1.79 8.69
CA TRP A 90 8.04 -0.79 7.69
C TRP A 90 7.14 -0.95 6.47
N TYR A 91 7.20 0.03 5.54
CA TYR A 91 6.59 -0.10 4.22
C TYR A 91 7.57 -0.71 3.23
N GLU A 92 7.06 -1.57 2.36
CA GLU A 92 7.81 -2.15 1.26
C GLU A 92 7.18 -1.75 -0.07
N TYR A 93 7.99 -1.24 -0.99
CA TYR A 93 7.55 -0.83 -2.31
C TYR A 93 7.72 -1.99 -3.28
N HIS A 94 6.70 -2.23 -4.09
CA HIS A 94 6.66 -3.35 -5.03
C HIS A 94 6.33 -2.88 -6.43
N ILE A 95 7.02 -3.47 -7.40
CA ILE A 95 6.67 -3.33 -8.81
C ILE A 95 6.30 -4.70 -9.33
N CYS A 96 5.42 -4.73 -10.34
CA CYS A 96 5.08 -6.00 -10.97
C CYS A 96 6.33 -6.51 -11.71
N PRO A 97 6.77 -7.75 -11.45
CA PRO A 97 7.95 -8.27 -12.15
C PRO A 97 7.71 -8.28 -13.65
N GLN A 98 8.73 -7.87 -14.38
CA GLN A 98 8.67 -7.93 -15.82
C GLN A 98 8.64 -9.39 -16.28
N ILE A 99 7.71 -9.72 -17.17
CA ILE A 99 7.59 -11.08 -17.68
C ILE A 99 8.81 -11.38 -18.55
N PRO A 100 9.58 -12.45 -18.25
CA PRO A 100 10.70 -12.83 -19.12
C PRO A 100 10.23 -13.09 -20.54
N LYS A 101 11.06 -12.74 -21.50
CA LYS A 101 10.71 -12.81 -22.92
C LYS A 101 10.27 -14.22 -23.34
N GLU A 102 10.91 -15.25 -22.79
CA GLU A 102 10.58 -16.63 -23.07
C GLU A 102 9.24 -17.09 -22.53
N LEU A 103 8.68 -16.34 -21.58
CA LEU A 103 7.35 -16.60 -21.03
C LEU A 103 6.28 -15.66 -21.61
N ASP A 104 6.68 -14.64 -22.35
CA ASP A 104 5.78 -13.61 -22.83
C ASP A 104 5.24 -13.99 -24.20
N ARG A 105 4.10 -14.65 -24.23
CA ARG A 105 3.36 -14.98 -25.44
C ARG A 105 2.07 -14.17 -25.53
N LEU A 106 1.97 -13.14 -24.74
CA LEU A 106 0.73 -12.41 -24.60
C LEU A 106 0.26 -11.81 -25.93
N ASP A 107 1.18 -11.27 -26.71
CA ASP A 107 0.84 -10.67 -28.01
C ASP A 107 0.29 -11.70 -28.98
N LYS A 108 0.94 -12.87 -29.07
CA LYS A 108 0.47 -13.94 -29.93
C LYS A 108 -0.87 -14.49 -29.51
N VAL A 109 -1.05 -14.68 -28.19
CA VAL A 109 -2.32 -15.19 -27.65
C VAL A 109 -3.42 -14.16 -27.83
N ARG A 110 -3.10 -12.89 -27.60
CA ARG A 110 -4.07 -11.80 -27.77
C ARG A 110 -4.54 -11.69 -29.21
N ASP A 111 -3.63 -11.77 -30.17
CA ASP A 111 -3.95 -11.69 -31.58
C ASP A 111 -4.86 -12.85 -32.00
N LYS A 112 -4.56 -14.07 -31.54
CA LYS A 112 -5.40 -15.23 -31.80
C LYS A 112 -6.80 -15.08 -31.23
N LYS A 113 -6.90 -14.58 -30.00
CA LYS A 113 -8.20 -14.36 -29.36
C LYS A 113 -9.01 -13.30 -30.08
N LEU A 114 -8.39 -12.22 -30.46
CA LEU A 114 -9.06 -11.16 -31.21
C LEU A 114 -9.58 -11.67 -32.54
N ASN A 115 -8.79 -12.48 -33.25
CA ASN A 115 -9.21 -13.06 -34.52
C ASN A 115 -10.36 -14.04 -34.34
N GLN A 116 -10.44 -14.72 -33.21
CA GLN A 116 -11.53 -15.64 -32.92
C GLN A 116 -12.82 -14.92 -32.53
N ILE A 117 -12.70 -13.77 -31.91
CA ILE A 117 -13.85 -12.98 -31.47
C ILE A 117 -14.44 -12.20 -32.63
N LEU A 118 -13.62 -11.75 -33.52
CA LEU A 118 -14.03 -10.98 -34.70
C LEU A 118 -14.53 -11.91 -35.81
#